data_5494b2d3e451189cd526f7fa35d67100
#
_entry.id   5494b2d3e451189cd526f7fa35d67100
#
_cell.length_a   1.000
_cell.length_b   1.000
_cell.length_c   1.000
_cell.angle_alpha   90.00
_cell.angle_beta   90.00
_cell.angle_gamma   90.00
#
_symmetry.space_group_name_H-M   'P 1'
#
loop_
_entity.id
_entity.type
_entity.pdbx_description
1 polymer ?
#
loop_
_entity_poly.entity_id
_entity_poly.type
_entity_poly.pdbx_seq_one_letter_code
_entity_poly.pdbx_strand_id
1 'polypeptide(L)'
;MRIGISGCSNSGKSTLVNAFKNRWPMYKFPLKTYRDILKEGNLSHSLDSNDETQLTILNWMMSEQKNYPKGSKVIYDRCPWDNLAYTLQGNALGYISDETTAATISFVKESMKDIDIIFWLRHNPAIKIVADDLRETNLDYIKQTDQIFQGLFDQYMENLEQDVFYPKEDCPAIVCVDEHFASIDDRLMFIGEFIDHKGDLIEGDSMLDPENLEFLEGLIGDQTREKENEERINQIVKEFKK
;
A
#
# COMPACT_ATOMS: atom_id res chain seq x y z
N MET A 1 9.65 10.60 -6.78
CA MET A 1 9.66 9.33 -6.04
C MET A 1 8.44 8.52 -6.42
N ARG A 2 8.59 7.22 -6.63
CA ARG A 2 7.54 6.26 -7.01
C ARG A 2 7.19 5.43 -5.77
N ILE A 3 5.95 5.55 -5.30
CA ILE A 3 5.48 5.00 -4.02
C ILE A 3 4.50 3.87 -4.27
N GLY A 4 4.68 2.72 -3.63
CA GLY A 4 3.69 1.64 -3.54
C GLY A 4 2.98 1.66 -2.19
N ILE A 5 1.64 1.62 -2.18
CA ILE A 5 0.86 1.35 -0.97
C ILE A 5 0.37 -0.09 -1.04
N SER A 6 0.89 -0.92 -0.16
CA SER A 6 0.77 -2.39 -0.21
C SER A 6 0.02 -2.95 1.00
N GLY A 7 -0.46 -4.19 0.92
CA GLY A 7 -1.08 -4.89 2.04
C GLY A 7 -2.32 -5.70 1.67
N CYS A 8 -2.87 -6.43 2.63
CA CYS A 8 -4.02 -7.31 2.43
C CYS A 8 -5.31 -6.57 2.09
N SER A 9 -6.37 -7.29 1.71
CA SER A 9 -7.70 -6.71 1.48
C SER A 9 -8.20 -6.02 2.74
N ASN A 10 -8.97 -4.94 2.58
CA ASN A 10 -9.53 -4.16 3.69
C ASN A 10 -8.50 -3.56 4.68
N SER A 11 -7.21 -3.41 4.31
CA SER A 11 -6.21 -2.73 5.15
C SER A 11 -6.26 -1.19 5.08
N GLY A 12 -7.18 -0.60 4.29
CA GLY A 12 -7.35 0.85 4.17
C GLY A 12 -6.48 1.54 3.11
N LYS A 13 -5.82 0.79 2.20
CA LYS A 13 -4.93 1.33 1.16
C LYS A 13 -5.56 2.44 0.32
N SER A 14 -6.70 2.16 -0.32
CA SER A 14 -7.35 3.13 -1.22
C SER A 14 -7.78 4.41 -0.46
N THR A 15 -8.18 4.28 0.81
CA THR A 15 -8.50 5.43 1.66
C THR A 15 -7.24 6.26 1.94
N LEU A 16 -6.13 5.59 2.27
CA LEU A 16 -4.85 6.25 2.50
C LEU A 16 -4.32 6.93 1.23
N VAL A 17 -4.39 6.26 0.07
CA VAL A 17 -3.99 6.86 -1.22
C VAL A 17 -4.79 8.12 -1.53
N ASN A 18 -6.10 8.12 -1.28
CA ASN A 18 -6.94 9.30 -1.48
C ASN A 18 -6.57 10.43 -0.50
N ALA A 19 -6.30 10.14 0.76
CA ALA A 19 -5.87 11.12 1.74
C ALA A 19 -4.46 11.66 1.43
N PHE A 20 -3.53 10.79 1.02
CA PHE A 20 -2.20 11.16 0.55
C PHE A 20 -2.26 12.15 -0.62
N LYS A 21 -3.17 11.92 -1.57
CA LYS A 21 -3.39 12.81 -2.72
C LYS A 21 -3.71 14.25 -2.32
N ASN A 22 -4.49 14.41 -1.27
CA ASN A 22 -4.84 15.75 -0.78
C ASN A 22 -3.64 16.43 -0.12
N ARG A 23 -2.77 15.67 0.51
CA ARG A 23 -1.61 16.17 1.23
C ARG A 23 -0.41 16.45 0.33
N TRP A 24 -0.16 15.59 -0.64
CA TRP A 24 0.91 15.71 -1.65
C TRP A 24 0.32 15.78 -3.07
N PRO A 25 -0.31 16.93 -3.45
CA PRO A 25 -1.03 17.06 -4.73
C PRO A 25 -0.14 16.98 -5.97
N MET A 26 1.19 17.04 -5.81
CA MET A 26 2.15 16.90 -6.90
C MET A 26 2.28 15.45 -7.39
N TYR A 27 1.77 14.46 -6.64
CA TYR A 27 1.83 13.07 -7.05
C TYR A 27 0.77 12.73 -8.09
N LYS A 28 1.18 11.98 -9.10
CA LYS A 28 0.29 11.39 -10.11
C LYS A 28 -0.27 10.05 -9.61
N PHE A 29 -1.33 9.62 -10.25
CA PHE A 29 -2.02 8.36 -9.97
C PHE A 29 -2.27 7.64 -11.28
N PRO A 30 -2.12 6.30 -11.35
CA PRO A 30 -2.62 5.52 -12.46
C PRO A 30 -4.10 5.81 -12.69
N LEU A 31 -4.49 5.92 -13.97
CA LEU A 31 -5.89 6.17 -14.35
C LEU A 31 -6.79 4.99 -14.04
N LYS A 32 -6.23 3.78 -14.05
CA LYS A 32 -6.91 2.53 -13.75
C LYS A 32 -6.35 1.90 -12.49
N THR A 33 -7.18 1.11 -11.82
CA THR A 33 -6.82 0.27 -10.70
C THR A 33 -6.85 -1.20 -11.11
N TYR A 34 -6.31 -2.11 -10.29
CA TYR A 34 -6.43 -3.54 -10.54
C TYR A 34 -7.89 -4.01 -10.66
N ARG A 35 -8.84 -3.32 -10.00
CA ARG A 35 -10.27 -3.62 -10.09
C ARG A 35 -10.86 -3.28 -11.44
N ASP A 36 -10.37 -2.23 -12.07
CA ASP A 36 -10.79 -1.87 -13.42
C ASP A 36 -10.32 -2.94 -14.40
N ILE A 37 -9.11 -3.47 -14.22
CA ILE A 37 -8.58 -4.59 -15.02
C ILE A 37 -9.40 -5.87 -14.83
N LEU A 38 -9.76 -6.20 -13.59
CA LEU A 38 -10.65 -7.33 -13.30
C LEU A 38 -12.00 -7.22 -14.03
N LYS A 39 -12.62 -6.03 -13.95
CA LYS A 39 -13.91 -5.76 -14.59
C LYS A 39 -13.82 -5.80 -16.12
N GLU A 40 -12.82 -5.15 -16.71
CA GLU A 40 -12.62 -5.09 -18.15
C GLU A 40 -12.32 -6.47 -18.74
N GLY A 41 -11.52 -7.29 -18.03
CA GLY A 41 -11.19 -8.64 -18.43
C GLY A 41 -12.24 -9.70 -18.05
N ASN A 42 -13.28 -9.31 -17.31
CA ASN A 42 -14.23 -10.26 -16.69
C ASN A 42 -13.51 -11.38 -15.93
N LEU A 43 -12.45 -10.99 -15.18
CA LEU A 43 -11.57 -11.91 -14.47
C LEU A 43 -12.10 -12.20 -13.07
N SER A 44 -11.92 -13.44 -12.62
CA SER A 44 -12.21 -13.84 -11.24
C SER A 44 -11.17 -13.26 -10.25
N HIS A 45 -11.53 -13.16 -8.99
CA HIS A 45 -10.67 -12.56 -7.95
C HIS A 45 -10.76 -13.33 -6.63
N SER A 46 -9.86 -13.02 -5.72
CA SER A 46 -9.78 -13.65 -4.38
C SER A 46 -9.68 -15.16 -4.47
N LEU A 47 -10.59 -15.89 -3.82
CA LEU A 47 -10.62 -17.37 -3.82
C LEU A 47 -10.92 -18.00 -5.18
N ASP A 48 -11.55 -17.26 -6.10
CA ASP A 48 -11.84 -17.72 -7.46
C ASP A 48 -10.75 -17.31 -8.47
N SER A 49 -9.66 -16.70 -8.00
CA SER A 49 -8.53 -16.29 -8.84
C SER A 49 -7.84 -17.51 -9.48
N ASN A 50 -7.20 -17.30 -10.61
CA ASN A 50 -6.46 -18.32 -11.34
C ASN A 50 -5.18 -17.75 -11.95
N ASP A 51 -4.39 -18.59 -12.60
CA ASP A 51 -3.13 -18.22 -13.25
C ASP A 51 -3.27 -17.03 -14.20
N GLU A 52 -4.31 -17.07 -15.07
CA GLU A 52 -4.57 -16.02 -16.04
C GLU A 52 -4.83 -14.67 -15.36
N THR A 53 -5.64 -14.67 -14.31
CA THR A 53 -5.94 -13.46 -13.52
C THR A 53 -4.68 -12.87 -12.92
N GLN A 54 -3.86 -13.68 -12.24
CA GLN A 54 -2.66 -13.19 -11.58
C GLN A 54 -1.64 -12.64 -12.57
N LEU A 55 -1.41 -13.33 -13.69
CA LEU A 55 -0.49 -12.86 -14.73
C LEU A 55 -1.02 -11.62 -15.45
N THR A 56 -2.32 -11.50 -15.68
CA THR A 56 -2.93 -10.31 -16.30
C THR A 56 -2.76 -9.08 -15.42
N ILE A 57 -3.05 -9.20 -14.11
CA ILE A 57 -2.85 -8.11 -13.15
C ILE A 57 -1.38 -7.72 -13.06
N LEU A 58 -0.47 -8.68 -12.96
CA LEU A 58 0.97 -8.43 -12.87
C LEU A 58 1.49 -7.70 -14.11
N ASN A 59 1.14 -8.18 -15.30
CA ASN A 59 1.54 -7.56 -16.56
C ASN A 59 1.02 -6.11 -16.67
N TRP A 60 -0.21 -5.87 -16.25
CA TRP A 60 -0.74 -4.50 -16.19
C TRP A 60 0.04 -3.63 -15.21
N MET A 61 0.31 -4.09 -13.97
CA MET A 61 1.07 -3.34 -12.97
C MET A 61 2.46 -2.97 -13.49
N MET A 62 3.17 -3.94 -14.09
CA MET A 62 4.50 -3.71 -14.67
C MET A 62 4.48 -2.74 -15.85
N SER A 63 3.43 -2.83 -16.69
CA SER A 63 3.23 -1.90 -17.80
C SER A 63 2.94 -0.48 -17.30
N GLU A 64 2.13 -0.35 -16.24
CA GLU A 64 1.81 0.94 -15.64
C GLU A 64 3.05 1.60 -15.01
N GLN A 65 3.92 0.82 -14.35
CA GLN A 65 5.18 1.34 -13.79
C GLN A 65 6.08 1.96 -14.88
N LYS A 66 6.14 1.38 -16.07
CA LYS A 66 6.94 1.90 -17.19
C LYS A 66 6.50 3.27 -17.69
N ASN A 67 5.25 3.68 -17.41
CA ASN A 67 4.76 5.02 -17.72
C ASN A 67 5.37 6.11 -16.83
N TYR A 68 6.04 5.70 -15.72
CA TYR A 68 6.59 6.59 -14.72
C TYR A 68 8.09 6.32 -14.51
N PRO A 69 8.97 6.94 -15.31
CA PRO A 69 10.42 6.73 -15.17
C PRO A 69 10.95 7.23 -13.81
N LYS A 70 12.18 6.83 -13.48
CA LYS A 70 12.88 7.28 -12.26
C LYS A 70 12.84 8.81 -12.16
N GLY A 71 12.50 9.32 -10.97
CA GLY A 71 12.29 10.76 -10.72
C GLY A 71 10.83 11.23 -10.88
N SER A 72 9.93 10.39 -11.40
CA SER A 72 8.49 10.69 -11.40
C SER A 72 7.95 10.71 -9.97
N LYS A 73 6.97 11.59 -9.69
CA LYS A 73 6.16 11.55 -8.45
C LYS A 73 4.85 10.84 -8.76
N VAL A 74 4.75 9.57 -8.34
CA VAL A 74 3.58 8.71 -8.54
C VAL A 74 3.34 7.84 -7.32
N ILE A 75 2.07 7.60 -6.99
CA ILE A 75 1.67 6.67 -5.94
C ILE A 75 0.71 5.62 -6.52
N TYR A 76 0.97 4.35 -6.20
CA TYR A 76 0.19 3.20 -6.64
C TYR A 76 -0.66 2.64 -5.50
N ASP A 77 -1.96 2.45 -5.73
CA ASP A 77 -2.82 1.61 -4.87
C ASP A 77 -2.59 0.15 -5.27
N ARG A 78 -1.69 -0.52 -4.62
CA ARG A 78 -1.03 -1.80 -4.92
C ARG A 78 0.13 -1.68 -5.91
N CYS A 79 1.04 -2.62 -5.78
CA CYS A 79 2.21 -2.76 -6.64
C CYS A 79 2.47 -4.27 -6.93
N PRO A 80 3.43 -4.63 -7.78
CA PRO A 80 3.76 -6.03 -8.08
C PRO A 80 4.03 -6.90 -6.85
N TRP A 81 4.54 -6.33 -5.77
CA TRP A 81 4.73 -7.04 -4.50
C TRP A 81 3.42 -7.55 -3.89
N ASP A 82 2.30 -6.79 -4.04
CA ASP A 82 0.96 -7.28 -3.69
C ASP A 82 0.57 -8.49 -4.53
N ASN A 83 0.81 -8.44 -5.85
CA ASN A 83 0.49 -9.55 -6.73
C ASN A 83 1.25 -10.82 -6.33
N LEU A 84 2.53 -10.71 -5.94
CA LEU A 84 3.31 -11.84 -5.43
C LEU A 84 2.67 -12.44 -4.17
N ALA A 85 2.27 -11.61 -3.20
CA ALA A 85 1.65 -12.12 -1.98
C ALA A 85 0.35 -12.91 -2.26
N TYR A 86 -0.49 -12.41 -3.15
CA TYR A 86 -1.72 -13.09 -3.54
C TYR A 86 -1.46 -14.34 -4.40
N THR A 87 -0.44 -14.33 -5.26
CA THR A 87 -0.02 -15.50 -6.02
C THR A 87 0.47 -16.62 -5.10
N LEU A 88 1.31 -16.29 -4.11
CA LEU A 88 1.79 -17.27 -3.12
C LEU A 88 0.65 -17.83 -2.29
N GLN A 89 -0.33 -17.01 -1.90
CA GLN A 89 -1.52 -17.49 -1.21
C GLN A 89 -2.33 -18.45 -2.08
N GLY A 90 -2.56 -18.09 -3.34
CA GLY A 90 -3.28 -18.91 -4.28
C GLY A 90 -2.59 -20.24 -4.58
N ASN A 91 -1.27 -20.26 -4.65
CA ASN A 91 -0.47 -21.46 -4.80
C ASN A 91 -0.60 -22.37 -3.56
N ALA A 92 -0.47 -21.80 -2.35
CA ALA A 92 -0.64 -22.55 -1.09
C ALA A 92 -2.05 -23.13 -0.95
N LEU A 93 -3.07 -22.51 -1.53
CA LEU A 93 -4.46 -22.99 -1.57
C LEU A 93 -4.75 -23.90 -2.79
N GLY A 94 -3.81 -24.08 -3.71
CA GLY A 94 -3.87 -25.04 -4.81
C GLY A 94 -4.61 -24.56 -6.05
N TYR A 95 -4.91 -23.27 -6.21
CA TYR A 95 -5.56 -22.72 -7.41
C TYR A 95 -4.63 -21.89 -8.31
N ILE A 96 -3.39 -21.67 -7.90
CA ILE A 96 -2.32 -21.09 -8.72
C ILE A 96 -1.22 -22.13 -8.90
N SER A 97 -0.75 -22.30 -10.12
CA SER A 97 0.30 -23.29 -10.46
C SER A 97 1.69 -22.87 -9.95
N ASP A 98 2.58 -23.86 -9.82
CA ASP A 98 3.98 -23.61 -9.46
C ASP A 98 4.70 -22.83 -10.55
N GLU A 99 4.36 -23.07 -11.82
CA GLU A 99 4.92 -22.35 -12.97
C GLU A 99 4.57 -20.86 -12.92
N THR A 100 3.29 -20.53 -12.66
CA THR A 100 2.84 -19.14 -12.51
C THR A 100 3.48 -18.49 -11.31
N THR A 101 3.66 -19.22 -10.21
CA THR A 101 4.31 -18.72 -9.01
C THR A 101 5.78 -18.39 -9.27
N ALA A 102 6.53 -19.28 -9.91
CA ALA A 102 7.93 -19.07 -10.28
C ALA A 102 8.11 -17.89 -11.25
N ALA A 103 7.22 -17.77 -12.25
CA ALA A 103 7.21 -16.64 -13.17
C ALA A 103 6.93 -15.32 -12.44
N THR A 104 5.93 -15.30 -11.54
CA THR A 104 5.57 -14.13 -10.74
C THR A 104 6.74 -13.67 -9.88
N ILE A 105 7.44 -14.58 -9.19
CA ILE A 105 8.63 -14.24 -8.40
C ILE A 105 9.69 -13.55 -9.27
N SER A 106 9.96 -14.09 -10.45
CA SER A 106 10.97 -13.54 -11.36
C SER A 106 10.57 -12.13 -11.85
N PHE A 107 9.33 -11.94 -12.27
CA PHE A 107 8.84 -10.66 -12.77
C PHE A 107 8.77 -9.59 -11.67
N VAL A 108 8.36 -9.98 -10.46
CA VAL A 108 8.31 -9.05 -9.32
C VAL A 108 9.70 -8.57 -8.94
N LYS A 109 10.68 -9.47 -8.88
CA LYS A 109 12.09 -9.09 -8.68
C LYS A 109 12.56 -8.03 -9.68
N GLU A 110 12.26 -8.22 -10.96
CA GLU A 110 12.61 -7.27 -12.03
C GLU A 110 11.91 -5.92 -11.85
N SER A 111 10.63 -5.93 -11.46
CA SER A 111 9.80 -4.73 -11.36
C SER A 111 10.00 -3.92 -10.08
N MET A 112 10.59 -4.50 -9.03
CA MET A 112 10.82 -3.79 -7.76
C MET A 112 11.74 -2.58 -7.95
N LYS A 113 12.69 -2.62 -8.87
CA LYS A 113 13.54 -1.46 -9.22
C LYS A 113 12.78 -0.25 -9.77
N ASP A 114 11.54 -0.44 -10.18
CA ASP A 114 10.66 0.62 -10.68
C ASP A 114 9.80 1.26 -9.58
N ILE A 115 10.09 0.95 -8.32
CA ILE A 115 9.51 1.55 -7.12
C ILE A 115 10.64 2.06 -6.24
N ASP A 116 10.47 3.23 -5.62
CA ASP A 116 11.49 3.81 -4.75
C ASP A 116 11.22 3.51 -3.27
N ILE A 117 9.92 3.44 -2.88
CA ILE A 117 9.51 3.09 -1.52
C ILE A 117 8.15 2.38 -1.53
N ILE A 118 7.98 1.39 -0.66
CA ILE A 118 6.71 0.69 -0.42
C ILE A 118 6.31 0.91 1.04
N PHE A 119 5.11 1.45 1.27
CA PHE A 119 4.46 1.46 2.57
C PHE A 119 3.52 0.27 2.65
N TRP A 120 3.89 -0.72 3.47
CA TRP A 120 3.10 -1.92 3.67
C TRP A 120 2.20 -1.76 4.89
N LEU A 121 0.88 -1.71 4.64
CA LEU A 121 -0.14 -1.60 5.68
C LEU A 121 -0.47 -2.99 6.24
N ARG A 122 -0.16 -3.19 7.53
CA ARG A 122 -0.58 -4.38 8.28
C ARG A 122 -2.09 -4.47 8.39
N HIS A 123 -2.58 -5.70 8.52
CA HIS A 123 -3.98 -5.91 8.89
C HIS A 123 -4.27 -5.30 10.27
N ASN A 124 -5.23 -4.39 10.32
CA ASN A 124 -5.66 -3.77 11.57
C ASN A 124 -7.09 -4.21 11.91
N PRO A 125 -7.30 -4.95 13.04
CA PRO A 125 -8.62 -5.42 13.45
C PRO A 125 -9.63 -4.29 13.74
N ALA A 126 -9.15 -3.07 14.03
CA ALA A 126 -10.01 -1.92 14.27
C ALA A 126 -10.63 -1.35 12.97
N ILE A 127 -10.06 -1.68 11.81
CA ILE A 127 -10.59 -1.25 10.52
C ILE A 127 -11.79 -2.11 10.15
N LYS A 128 -12.94 -1.46 9.98
CA LYS A 128 -14.17 -2.14 9.58
C LYS A 128 -14.02 -2.79 8.20
N ILE A 129 -14.31 -4.09 8.12
CA ILE A 129 -14.40 -4.78 6.84
C ILE A 129 -15.61 -4.27 6.07
N VAL A 130 -15.37 -3.78 4.87
CA VAL A 130 -16.42 -3.29 3.96
C VAL A 130 -16.54 -4.28 2.81
N ALA A 131 -17.73 -4.83 2.66
CA ALA A 131 -18.08 -5.68 1.54
C ALA A 131 -18.35 -4.85 0.28
N ASP A 132 -17.76 -5.23 -0.82
CA ASP A 132 -18.15 -4.85 -2.18
C ASP A 132 -17.88 -6.05 -3.11
N ASP A 133 -18.39 -5.99 -4.32
CA ASP A 133 -18.35 -7.12 -5.28
C ASP A 133 -16.93 -7.60 -5.62
N LEU A 134 -15.90 -6.80 -5.32
CA LEU A 134 -14.49 -7.09 -5.61
C LEU A 134 -13.61 -7.08 -4.35
N ARG A 135 -14.20 -7.14 -3.16
CA ARG A 135 -13.44 -7.18 -1.90
C ARG A 135 -13.61 -8.51 -1.21
N GLU A 136 -12.48 -9.10 -0.89
CA GLU A 136 -12.47 -10.24 0.01
C GLU A 136 -12.88 -9.80 1.43
N THR A 137 -13.83 -10.49 1.99
CA THR A 137 -14.38 -10.24 3.33
C THR A 137 -14.13 -11.38 4.30
N ASN A 138 -13.62 -12.51 3.81
CA ASN A 138 -13.23 -13.64 4.63
C ASN A 138 -12.02 -13.25 5.51
N LEU A 139 -12.24 -13.16 6.81
CA LEU A 139 -11.25 -12.69 7.76
C LEU A 139 -10.02 -13.61 7.82
N ASP A 140 -10.23 -14.93 7.70
CA ASP A 140 -9.12 -15.89 7.74
C ASP A 140 -8.25 -15.75 6.49
N TYR A 141 -8.86 -15.55 5.31
CA TYR A 141 -8.15 -15.25 4.08
C TYR A 141 -7.33 -13.95 4.21
N ILE A 142 -7.92 -12.88 4.75
CA ILE A 142 -7.26 -11.59 4.96
C ILE A 142 -6.05 -11.75 5.89
N LYS A 143 -6.20 -12.46 7.02
CA LYS A 143 -5.11 -12.73 7.97
C LYS A 143 -4.00 -13.58 7.36
N GLN A 144 -4.35 -14.60 6.59
CA GLN A 144 -3.35 -15.42 5.88
C GLN A 144 -2.57 -14.59 4.88
N THR A 145 -3.24 -13.72 4.12
CA THR A 145 -2.56 -12.79 3.22
C THR A 145 -1.59 -11.87 3.97
N ASP A 146 -2.00 -11.32 5.13
CA ASP A 146 -1.12 -10.47 5.94
C ASP A 146 0.10 -11.23 6.47
N GLN A 147 -0.07 -12.51 6.85
CA GLN A 147 1.05 -13.37 7.25
C GLN A 147 2.03 -13.65 6.09
N ILE A 148 1.53 -13.80 4.86
CA ILE A 148 2.39 -13.95 3.68
C ILE A 148 3.18 -12.66 3.43
N PHE A 149 2.55 -11.49 3.54
CA PHE A 149 3.28 -10.22 3.48
C PHE A 149 4.36 -10.11 4.55
N GLN A 150 4.08 -10.56 5.77
CA GLN A 150 5.09 -10.59 6.84
C GLN A 150 6.28 -11.48 6.45
N GLY A 151 6.02 -12.69 5.97
CA GLY A 151 7.09 -13.59 5.54
C GLY A 151 7.91 -13.04 4.37
N LEU A 152 7.26 -12.36 3.40
CA LEU A 152 7.94 -11.68 2.31
C LEU A 152 8.80 -10.51 2.80
N PHE A 153 8.29 -9.74 3.75
CA PHE A 153 9.02 -8.62 4.35
C PHE A 153 10.26 -9.11 5.11
N ASP A 154 10.10 -10.14 5.93
CA ASP A 154 11.20 -10.72 6.70
C ASP A 154 12.31 -11.25 5.76
N GLN A 155 11.93 -11.99 4.72
CA GLN A 155 12.87 -12.46 3.71
C GLN A 155 13.55 -11.31 2.95
N TYR A 156 12.79 -10.26 2.64
CA TYR A 156 13.34 -9.10 1.96
C TYR A 156 14.41 -8.40 2.81
N MET A 157 14.13 -8.17 4.09
CA MET A 157 15.06 -7.53 5.01
C MET A 157 16.32 -8.37 5.22
N GLU A 158 16.17 -9.69 5.40
CA GLU A 158 17.29 -10.63 5.52
C GLU A 158 18.17 -10.66 4.27
N ASN A 159 17.55 -10.65 3.07
CA ASN A 159 18.27 -10.70 1.82
C ASN A 159 18.95 -9.37 1.47
N LEU A 160 18.43 -8.22 1.91
CA LEU A 160 19.11 -6.93 1.76
C LEU A 160 20.47 -6.90 2.43
N GLU A 161 20.61 -7.56 3.59
CA GLU A 161 21.88 -7.64 4.30
C GLU A 161 22.89 -8.51 3.54
N GLN A 162 22.43 -9.49 2.78
CA GLN A 162 23.25 -10.50 2.10
C GLN A 162 23.45 -10.25 0.60
N ASP A 163 22.76 -9.28 0.02
CA ASP A 163 22.72 -9.01 -1.44
C ASP A 163 22.33 -10.23 -2.32
N VAL A 164 21.62 -11.22 -1.73
CA VAL A 164 21.33 -12.51 -2.40
C VAL A 164 20.04 -12.46 -3.22
N PHE A 165 19.05 -11.69 -2.77
CA PHE A 165 17.70 -11.75 -3.36
C PHE A 165 17.40 -10.60 -4.33
N TYR A 166 17.87 -9.39 -4.01
CA TYR A 166 17.77 -8.19 -4.83
C TYR A 166 19.09 -7.45 -4.84
N PRO A 167 19.48 -6.84 -5.98
CA PRO A 167 20.60 -5.92 -5.99
C PRO A 167 20.32 -4.75 -5.04
N LYS A 168 21.24 -4.47 -4.14
CA LYS A 168 21.07 -3.46 -3.07
C LYS A 168 20.79 -2.06 -3.61
N GLU A 169 21.37 -1.73 -4.75
CA GLU A 169 21.27 -0.43 -5.41
C GLU A 169 19.90 -0.17 -6.07
N ASP A 170 19.18 -1.25 -6.41
CA ASP A 170 17.92 -1.21 -7.13
C ASP A 170 16.71 -1.59 -6.24
N CYS A 171 16.94 -1.84 -4.95
CA CYS A 171 15.88 -2.24 -4.04
C CYS A 171 15.09 -1.03 -3.53
N PRO A 172 13.75 -1.05 -3.53
CA PRO A 172 12.95 -0.04 -2.84
C PRO A 172 13.13 -0.16 -1.33
N ALA A 173 12.97 0.94 -0.60
CA ALA A 173 12.73 0.85 0.82
C ALA A 173 11.35 0.21 1.06
N ILE A 174 11.23 -0.74 2.00
CA ILE A 174 9.93 -1.26 2.46
C ILE A 174 9.72 -0.84 3.90
N VAL A 175 8.68 -0.05 4.15
CA VAL A 175 8.33 0.49 5.45
C VAL A 175 7.05 -0.18 5.92
N CYS A 176 7.12 -0.85 7.08
CA CYS A 176 5.95 -1.45 7.70
C CYS A 176 5.14 -0.38 8.42
N VAL A 177 3.90 -0.18 7.99
CA VAL A 177 2.91 0.64 8.69
C VAL A 177 2.12 -0.29 9.61
N ASP A 178 2.52 -0.33 10.87
CA ASP A 178 2.02 -1.23 11.88
C ASP A 178 0.52 -1.03 12.20
N GLU A 179 -0.10 -2.03 12.80
CA GLU A 179 -1.50 -2.01 13.21
C GLU A 179 -1.84 -0.92 14.25
N HIS A 180 -0.83 -0.36 14.95
CA HIS A 180 -1.02 0.72 15.89
C HIS A 180 -1.47 2.03 15.20
N PHE A 181 -1.11 2.22 13.95
CA PHE A 181 -1.58 3.36 13.13
C PHE A 181 -3.00 3.09 12.64
N ALA A 182 -4.01 3.27 13.52
CA ALA A 182 -5.39 2.91 13.22
C ALA A 182 -6.11 3.95 12.36
N SER A 183 -5.86 5.24 12.58
CA SER A 183 -6.47 6.32 11.80
C SER A 183 -5.70 6.62 10.51
N ILE A 184 -6.37 7.27 9.56
CA ILE A 184 -5.73 7.74 8.33
C ILE A 184 -4.69 8.82 8.63
N ASP A 185 -4.97 9.68 9.60
CA ASP A 185 -4.08 10.78 9.99
C ASP A 185 -2.81 10.26 10.65
N ASP A 186 -2.92 9.25 11.55
CA ASP A 186 -1.74 8.60 12.13
C ASP A 186 -0.83 8.01 11.04
N ARG A 187 -1.45 7.39 10.01
CA ARG A 187 -0.72 6.83 8.87
C ARG A 187 -0.07 7.90 8.00
N LEU A 188 -0.77 9.02 7.76
CA LEU A 188 -0.19 10.15 7.01
C LEU A 188 0.94 10.82 7.77
N MET A 189 0.79 10.97 9.10
CA MET A 189 1.88 11.46 9.96
C MET A 189 3.11 10.55 9.86
N PHE A 190 2.92 9.25 10.03
CA PHE A 190 4.00 8.27 9.91
C PHE A 190 4.69 8.33 8.53
N ILE A 191 3.91 8.44 7.44
CA ILE A 191 4.46 8.62 6.09
C ILE A 191 5.23 9.95 5.98
N GLY A 192 4.76 11.01 6.63
CA GLY A 192 5.42 12.31 6.70
C GLY A 192 6.81 12.28 7.37
N GLU A 193 7.13 11.23 8.15
CA GLU A 193 8.48 11.03 8.67
C GLU A 193 9.49 10.61 7.59
N PHE A 194 9.00 10.15 6.44
CA PHE A 194 9.81 9.68 5.31
C PHE A 194 9.75 10.62 4.11
N ILE A 195 8.71 11.45 3.99
CA ILE A 195 8.41 12.24 2.81
C ILE A 195 8.26 13.71 3.21
N ASP A 196 9.09 14.58 2.65
CA ASP A 196 9.05 16.01 2.90
C ASP A 196 7.82 16.69 2.26
N HIS A 197 7.66 18.00 2.54
CA HIS A 197 6.57 18.82 1.99
C HIS A 197 6.61 18.93 0.45
N LYS A 198 7.76 18.72 -0.18
CA LYS A 198 7.94 18.67 -1.65
C LYS A 198 7.64 17.31 -2.24
N GLY A 199 7.41 16.29 -1.38
CA GLY A 199 7.16 14.93 -1.79
C GLY A 199 8.45 14.20 -2.22
N ASP A 200 9.56 14.50 -1.62
CA ASP A 200 10.83 13.81 -1.81
C ASP A 200 11.21 13.06 -0.52
N LEU A 201 12.06 12.05 -0.64
CA LEU A 201 12.52 11.29 0.52
C LEU A 201 13.33 12.20 1.44
N ILE A 202 13.05 12.14 2.73
CA ILE A 202 13.82 12.88 3.74
C ILE A 202 15.20 12.23 3.88
N GLU A 203 16.26 13.00 3.61
CA GLU A 203 17.64 12.55 3.72
C GLU A 203 18.35 13.27 4.87
N GLY A 204 18.93 12.52 5.82
CA GLY A 204 19.76 13.06 6.90
C GLY A 204 19.05 14.10 7.76
N ASP A 205 19.67 15.28 7.93
CA ASP A 205 19.17 16.34 8.82
C ASP A 205 18.01 17.17 8.24
N SER A 206 17.54 16.85 7.03
CA SER A 206 16.44 17.59 6.38
C SER A 206 15.10 17.47 7.15
N MET A 207 14.99 16.48 8.04
CA MET A 207 13.84 16.36 8.95
C MET A 207 13.71 17.57 9.90
N LEU A 208 14.81 18.25 10.22
CA LEU A 208 14.86 19.45 11.05
C LEU A 208 14.72 20.75 10.26
N ASP A 209 14.52 20.67 8.94
CA ASP A 209 14.24 21.83 8.10
C ASP A 209 12.94 22.51 8.58
N PRO A 210 12.94 23.84 8.83
CA PRO A 210 11.76 24.56 9.31
C PRO A 210 10.50 24.35 8.46
N GLU A 211 10.63 24.24 7.13
CA GLU A 211 9.51 23.99 6.22
C GLU A 211 8.90 22.58 6.41
N ASN A 212 9.73 21.57 6.73
CA ASN A 212 9.27 20.23 7.04
C ASN A 212 8.61 20.14 8.42
N LEU A 213 9.17 20.85 9.41
CA LEU A 213 8.57 20.93 10.74
C LEU A 213 7.20 21.60 10.71
N GLU A 214 7.05 22.72 10.01
CA GLU A 214 5.76 23.40 9.82
C GLU A 214 4.74 22.48 9.10
N PHE A 215 5.19 21.72 8.12
CA PHE A 215 4.37 20.74 7.42
C PHE A 215 3.87 19.61 8.36
N LEU A 216 4.75 19.07 9.22
CA LEU A 216 4.40 18.04 10.20
C LEU A 216 3.48 18.60 11.29
N GLU A 217 3.72 19.81 11.77
CA GLU A 217 2.83 20.50 12.73
C GLU A 217 1.44 20.74 12.13
N GLY A 218 1.34 21.04 10.83
CA GLY A 218 0.08 21.15 10.11
C GLY A 218 -0.69 19.83 10.08
N LEU A 219 -0.01 18.68 9.97
CA LEU A 219 -0.63 17.35 10.06
C LEU A 219 -1.25 17.11 11.45
N ILE A 220 -0.53 17.48 12.52
CA ILE A 220 -1.01 17.36 13.89
C ILE A 220 -2.21 18.31 14.15
N GLY A 221 -2.13 19.55 13.65
CA GLY A 221 -3.19 20.54 13.82
C GLY A 221 -4.52 20.15 13.20
N ASP A 222 -4.50 19.47 12.06
CA ASP A 222 -5.70 18.94 11.40
C ASP A 222 -6.37 17.85 12.25
N GLN A 223 -5.59 16.97 12.89
CA GLN A 223 -6.11 15.92 13.80
C GLN A 223 -6.83 16.52 15.03
N THR A 224 -6.27 17.57 15.59
CA THR A 224 -6.86 18.23 16.77
C THR A 224 -8.22 18.83 16.41
N ARG A 225 -8.35 19.47 15.24
CA ARG A 225 -9.60 20.05 14.75
C ARG A 225 -10.67 18.99 14.44
N GLU A 226 -10.29 17.83 13.90
CA GLU A 226 -11.24 16.74 13.65
C GLU A 226 -11.79 16.14 14.95
N LYS A 227 -10.92 15.89 15.94
CA LYS A 227 -11.36 15.43 17.27
C LYS A 227 -12.30 16.41 17.96
N GLU A 228 -11.99 17.71 17.93
CA GLU A 228 -12.84 18.77 18.46
C GLU A 228 -14.21 18.81 17.74
N ASN A 229 -14.24 18.61 16.43
CA ASN A 229 -15.48 18.56 15.66
C ASN A 229 -16.30 17.31 15.98
N GLU A 230 -15.69 16.13 16.11
CA GLU A 230 -16.38 14.89 16.52
C GLU A 230 -16.97 15.01 17.93
N GLU A 231 -16.21 15.56 18.88
CA GLU A 231 -16.70 15.80 20.24
C GLU A 231 -17.89 16.76 20.23
N ARG A 232 -17.82 17.82 19.43
CA ARG A 232 -18.90 18.81 19.28
C ARG A 232 -20.16 18.21 18.65
N ILE A 233 -20.00 17.38 17.60
CA ILE A 233 -21.11 16.65 16.98
C ILE A 233 -21.72 15.67 17.98
N ASN A 234 -20.93 14.92 18.72
CA ASN A 234 -21.42 14.00 19.73
C ASN A 234 -22.14 14.70 20.88
N GLN A 235 -21.74 15.90 21.23
CA GLN A 235 -22.40 16.72 22.24
C GLN A 235 -23.77 17.21 21.74
N ILE A 236 -23.85 17.70 20.51
CA ILE A 236 -25.11 18.10 19.85
C ILE A 236 -26.08 16.92 19.79
N VAL A 237 -25.62 15.74 19.36
CA VAL A 237 -26.46 14.53 19.27
C VAL A 237 -27.02 14.12 20.66
N LYS A 238 -26.22 14.29 21.74
CA LYS A 238 -26.70 14.03 23.10
C LYS A 238 -27.75 15.03 23.58
N GLU A 239 -27.68 16.27 23.15
CA GLU A 239 -28.66 17.32 23.51
C GLU A 239 -29.99 17.12 22.76
N PHE A 240 -29.95 16.63 21.52
CA PHE A 240 -31.17 16.31 20.75
C PHE A 240 -31.87 15.02 21.18
N LYS A 241 -31.24 14.17 21.98
CA LYS A 241 -31.85 12.93 22.53
C LYS A 241 -32.43 13.07 23.92
N LYS A 242 -32.41 14.25 24.50
CA LYS A 242 -33.10 14.61 25.75
C LYS A 242 -34.42 15.31 25.47
#